data_8de76cbe22da16fa1385fa9d8d5582cc
#
_entry.id   8de76cbe22da16fa1385fa9d8d5582cc
#
_cell.length_a   1.000
_cell.length_b   1.000
_cell.length_c   1.000
_cell.angle_alpha   90.00
_cell.angle_beta   90.00
_cell.angle_gamma   90.00
#
_symmetry.space_group_name_H-M   'P 1'
#
loop_
_entity.id
_entity.type
_entity.pdbx_description
1 polymer ?
#
loop_
_entity_poly.entity_id
_entity_poly.type
_entity_poly.pdbx_seq_one_letter_code
_entity_poly.pdbx_strand_id
1 'polypeptide(L)'
;MHSSMIGKVEKAMRYAHEPDRVKLSAFRASFAGDNGTHTVTLDADTWHCDCHLFESAGGCTHTLAMQKMLDPMLTDAARETPLYGHADAPEEKEAVPA
;
A
#
# COMPACT_ATOMS: atom_id res chain seq x y z
N MET A 1 35.39 3.57 6.63
CA MET A 1 34.56 3.20 5.51
C MET A 1 35.25 3.49 4.21
N HIS A 2 35.07 2.63 3.26
CA HIS A 2 35.73 2.82 2.00
C HIS A 2 34.94 3.76 1.14
N SER A 3 35.61 4.44 0.22
CA SER A 3 34.93 5.36 -0.66
C SER A 3 33.86 4.67 -1.50
N SER A 4 34.06 3.39 -1.83
CA SER A 4 33.03 2.67 -2.58
C SER A 4 31.75 2.53 -1.76
N MET A 5 31.87 2.42 -0.44
CA MET A 5 30.69 2.38 0.41
C MET A 5 30.01 3.74 0.46
N ILE A 6 30.78 4.81 0.47
CA ILE A 6 30.20 6.15 0.46
C ILE A 6 29.39 6.35 -0.82
N GLY A 7 29.92 5.92 -1.95
CA GLY A 7 29.20 6.03 -3.21
C GLY A 7 27.93 5.19 -3.22
N LYS A 8 27.97 4.00 -2.59
CA LYS A 8 26.80 3.16 -2.51
C LYS A 8 25.73 3.78 -1.63
N VAL A 9 26.13 4.41 -0.54
CA VAL A 9 25.18 5.08 0.34
C VAL A 9 24.49 6.23 -0.40
N GLU A 10 25.28 7.02 -1.11
CA GLU A 10 24.73 8.14 -1.86
C GLU A 10 23.74 7.67 -2.92
N LYS A 11 24.09 6.59 -3.62
CA LYS A 11 23.20 6.05 -4.63
C LYS A 11 21.92 5.52 -3.99
N ALA A 12 22.04 4.85 -2.85
CA ALA A 12 20.87 4.33 -2.15
C ALA A 12 19.95 5.47 -1.72
N MET A 13 20.52 6.57 -1.25
CA MET A 13 19.71 7.71 -0.86
C MET A 13 18.95 8.28 -2.06
N ARG A 14 19.59 8.32 -3.20
CA ARG A 14 18.91 8.78 -4.42
C ARG A 14 17.78 7.83 -4.81
N TYR A 15 18.06 6.53 -4.78
CA TYR A 15 17.03 5.54 -5.10
C TYR A 15 15.84 5.65 -4.14
N ALA A 16 16.10 5.97 -2.89
CA ALA A 16 15.04 6.05 -1.90
C ALA A 16 14.02 7.15 -2.21
N HIS A 17 14.42 8.12 -3.02
CA HIS A 17 13.49 9.16 -3.43
C HIS A 17 12.73 8.79 -4.71
N GLU A 18 12.95 7.58 -5.19
CA GLU A 18 12.33 7.13 -6.44
C GLU A 18 11.61 5.81 -6.20
N PRO A 19 10.56 5.82 -5.39
CA PRO A 19 9.90 4.55 -5.02
C PRO A 19 9.30 3.80 -6.20
N ASP A 20 9.08 4.44 -7.32
CA ASP A 20 8.55 3.75 -8.48
C ASP A 20 9.56 2.81 -9.13
N ARG A 21 10.79 2.81 -8.65
CA ARG A 21 11.76 1.81 -9.09
C ARG A 21 11.42 0.42 -8.54
N VAL A 22 10.61 0.37 -7.49
CA VAL A 22 10.27 -0.90 -6.84
C VAL A 22 8.86 -1.28 -7.25
N LYS A 23 8.68 -2.55 -7.63
CA LYS A 23 7.34 -3.07 -7.87
C LYS A 23 7.13 -4.22 -6.90
N LEU A 24 6.12 -4.05 -6.06
CA LEU A 24 5.82 -5.06 -5.05
C LEU A 24 5.00 -6.17 -5.67
N SER A 25 5.44 -7.40 -5.53
CA SER A 25 4.70 -8.54 -6.04
C SER A 25 3.98 -9.27 -4.92
N ALA A 26 4.52 -9.22 -3.73
CA ALA A 26 3.90 -9.87 -2.58
C ALA A 26 4.51 -9.30 -1.32
N PHE A 27 3.70 -9.14 -0.28
CA PHE A 27 4.22 -8.75 1.02
C PHE A 27 3.19 -9.05 2.10
N ARG A 28 3.64 -8.99 3.32
CA ARG A 28 2.80 -9.14 4.48
C ARG A 28 3.20 -8.04 5.45
N ALA A 29 2.23 -7.31 5.92
CA ALA A 29 2.51 -6.16 6.78
C ALA A 29 1.57 -6.12 7.97
N SER A 30 2.04 -5.53 9.05
CA SER A 30 1.19 -5.24 10.19
C SER A 30 0.76 -3.79 10.09
N PHE A 31 -0.53 -3.57 10.14
CA PHE A 31 -1.08 -2.23 10.03
C PHE A 31 -1.66 -1.86 11.40
N ALA A 32 -1.13 -0.82 12.00
CA ALA A 32 -1.63 -0.37 13.30
C ALA A 32 -2.82 0.55 13.05
N GLY A 33 -4.01 -0.01 13.17
CA GLY A 33 -5.23 0.76 13.00
C GLY A 33 -5.68 1.38 14.31
N ASP A 34 -6.78 2.09 14.26
CA ASP A 34 -7.28 2.75 15.45
C ASP A 34 -7.76 1.78 16.49
N ASN A 35 -8.27 0.64 16.07
CA ASN A 35 -8.82 -0.32 17.01
C ASN A 35 -7.98 -1.58 17.17
N GLY A 36 -6.77 -1.56 16.72
CA GLY A 36 -5.90 -2.72 16.86
C GLY A 36 -5.04 -2.91 15.63
N THR A 37 -4.18 -3.91 15.69
CA THR A 37 -3.26 -4.19 14.61
C THR A 37 -3.86 -5.26 13.71
N HIS A 38 -3.76 -5.02 12.42
CA HIS A 38 -4.29 -5.95 11.42
C HIS A 38 -3.18 -6.43 10.51
N THR A 39 -3.35 -7.59 9.94
CA THR A 39 -2.41 -8.12 8.98
C THR A 39 -2.94 -7.84 7.59
N VAL A 40 -2.15 -7.15 6.79
CA VAL A 40 -2.50 -6.83 5.41
C VAL A 40 -1.50 -7.53 4.52
N THR A 41 -1.98 -8.27 3.53
CA THR A 41 -1.10 -8.95 2.61
C THR A 41 -1.44 -8.59 1.18
N LEU A 42 -0.45 -8.66 0.33
CA LEU A 42 -0.61 -8.56 -1.10
C LEU A 42 0.09 -9.78 -1.70
N ASP A 43 -0.59 -10.49 -2.59
CA ASP A 43 0.01 -11.66 -3.22
C ASP A 43 -0.57 -11.77 -4.62
N ALA A 44 0.28 -11.76 -5.61
CA ALA A 44 -0.15 -11.83 -7.01
C ALA A 44 -1.22 -10.78 -7.29
N ASP A 45 -0.98 -9.56 -6.83
CA ASP A 45 -1.86 -8.41 -7.05
C ASP A 45 -3.20 -8.52 -6.31
N THR A 46 -3.34 -9.47 -5.43
CA THR A 46 -4.57 -9.63 -4.65
C THR A 46 -4.33 -9.19 -3.22
N TRP A 47 -5.14 -8.27 -2.74
CA TRP A 47 -5.04 -7.78 -1.38
C TRP A 47 -5.87 -8.63 -0.43
N HIS A 48 -5.44 -8.68 0.81
CA HIS A 48 -6.19 -9.33 1.88
C HIS A 48 -5.93 -8.60 3.19
N CYS A 49 -6.96 -8.48 3.99
CA CYS A 49 -6.85 -7.92 5.34
C CYS A 49 -7.72 -8.76 6.25
N ASP A 50 -7.32 -8.89 7.49
CA ASP A 50 -8.04 -9.75 8.43
C ASP A 50 -9.18 -9.02 9.13
N CYS A 51 -9.59 -7.86 8.69
CA CYS A 51 -10.69 -7.15 9.34
C CYS A 51 -12.03 -7.56 8.73
N HIS A 52 -13.09 -7.23 9.48
CA HIS A 52 -14.42 -7.66 9.06
C HIS A 52 -14.89 -6.98 7.79
N LEU A 53 -14.57 -5.75 7.59
CA LEU A 53 -15.01 -5.05 6.39
C LEU A 53 -14.43 -5.70 5.15
N PHE A 54 -13.18 -6.13 5.22
CA PHE A 54 -12.57 -6.77 4.07
C PHE A 54 -13.31 -8.05 3.73
N GLU A 55 -13.73 -8.81 4.73
CA GLU A 55 -14.46 -10.05 4.48
C GLU A 55 -15.73 -9.81 3.72
N SER A 56 -16.43 -8.72 4.00
CA SER A 56 -17.71 -8.50 3.37
C SER A 56 -17.63 -7.68 2.09
N ALA A 57 -16.67 -6.79 1.98
CA ALA A 57 -16.64 -5.87 0.85
C ALA A 57 -15.47 -6.11 -0.11
N GLY A 58 -14.51 -6.93 0.27
CA GLY A 58 -13.35 -7.17 -0.58
C GLY A 58 -12.33 -6.05 -0.55
N GLY A 59 -12.54 -5.06 0.29
CA GLY A 59 -11.61 -3.96 0.50
C GLY A 59 -11.95 -3.29 1.80
N CYS A 60 -11.04 -2.53 2.36
CA CYS A 60 -11.26 -1.89 3.64
C CYS A 60 -10.37 -0.66 3.77
N THR A 61 -10.55 0.08 4.86
CA THR A 61 -9.73 1.24 5.13
C THR A 61 -8.25 0.89 5.13
N HIS A 62 -7.89 -0.27 5.68
CA HIS A 62 -6.48 -0.64 5.80
C HIS A 62 -5.87 -0.90 4.42
N THR A 63 -6.54 -1.63 3.56
CA THR A 63 -6.01 -1.88 2.22
C THR A 63 -6.02 -0.62 1.38
N LEU A 64 -7.02 0.23 1.54
CA LEU A 64 -7.03 1.51 0.83
C LEU A 64 -5.88 2.39 1.25
N ALA A 65 -5.61 2.45 2.55
CA ALA A 65 -4.50 3.25 3.04
C ALA A 65 -3.17 2.73 2.51
N MET A 66 -3.00 1.41 2.50
CA MET A 66 -1.78 0.81 1.99
C MET A 66 -1.63 1.10 0.49
N GLN A 67 -2.73 1.04 -0.25
CA GLN A 67 -2.67 1.35 -1.68
C GLN A 67 -2.23 2.79 -1.91
N LYS A 68 -2.71 3.72 -1.09
CA LYS A 68 -2.31 5.11 -1.24
C LYS A 68 -0.87 5.33 -0.85
N MET A 69 -0.43 4.71 0.23
CA MET A 69 0.94 4.89 0.70
C MET A 69 1.95 4.27 -0.25
N LEU A 70 1.60 3.15 -0.85
CA LEU A 70 2.54 2.40 -1.68
C LEU A 70 2.30 2.58 -3.17
N ASP A 71 1.45 3.51 -3.54
CA ASP A 71 1.00 3.67 -4.91
C ASP A 71 2.12 3.55 -5.96
N PRO A 72 3.22 4.28 -5.85
CA PRO A 72 4.23 4.18 -6.89
C PRO A 72 4.92 2.83 -6.97
N MET A 73 4.79 2.00 -5.92
CA MET A 73 5.41 0.69 -5.90
C MET A 73 4.45 -0.40 -6.32
N LEU A 74 3.22 -0.08 -6.64
CA LEU A 74 2.23 -1.10 -6.96
C LEU A 74 2.09 -1.28 -8.46
N THR A 75 1.74 -2.50 -8.87
CA THR A 75 1.38 -2.73 -10.26
C THR A 75 0.01 -2.12 -10.51
N ASP A 76 -0.36 -1.98 -11.77
CA ASP A 76 -1.67 -1.43 -12.10
C ASP A 76 -2.79 -2.27 -11.50
N ALA A 77 -2.64 -3.59 -11.53
CA ALA A 77 -3.67 -4.46 -10.97
C ALA A 77 -3.79 -4.29 -9.45
N ALA A 78 -2.66 -4.08 -8.77
CA ALA A 78 -2.68 -3.93 -7.33
C ALA A 78 -3.24 -2.58 -6.89
N ARG A 79 -3.33 -1.62 -7.77
CA ARG A 79 -3.90 -0.31 -7.44
C ARG A 79 -5.42 -0.31 -7.45
N GLU A 80 -6.02 -1.32 -8.04
CA GLU A 80 -7.48 -1.37 -8.10
C GLU A 80 -8.06 -1.83 -6.80
N THR A 81 -9.25 -1.40 -6.50
CA THR A 81 -9.90 -1.80 -5.27
C THR A 81 -11.40 -1.81 -5.49
N PRO A 82 -12.09 -2.82 -4.98
CA PRO A 82 -13.54 -2.88 -5.09
C PRO A 82 -14.26 -1.69 -4.45
N LEU A 83 -13.65 -1.09 -3.44
CA LEU A 83 -14.27 0.05 -2.79
C LEU A 83 -14.38 1.25 -3.72
N TYR A 84 -13.44 1.35 -4.67
CA TYR A 84 -13.50 2.42 -5.58
C TYR A 84 -13.84 1.94 -6.93
N GLY A 85 -14.44 0.88 -7.02
CA GLY A 85 -14.64 0.21 -8.23
C GLY A 85 -15.15 1.06 -9.30
N HIS A 86 -15.70 2.12 -9.05
CA HIS A 86 -16.06 2.97 -10.01
C HIS A 86 -15.75 4.22 -9.68
N ALA A 87 -14.95 4.39 -9.38
CA ALA A 87 -14.56 5.58 -9.27
C ALA A 87 -15.31 6.55 -8.76
N ASP A 88 -15.84 6.85 -8.77
CA ASP A 88 -16.45 7.83 -8.34
C ASP A 88 -16.33 8.04 -7.11
N ALA A 89 -15.99 7.65 -6.75
CA ALA A 89 -15.81 7.82 -5.60
C ALA A 89 -15.75 8.95 -5.05
N PRO A 90 -15.83 9.51 -4.90
CA PRO A 90 -15.69 10.42 -4.46
C PRO A 90 -15.42 10.91 -3.65
N GLU A 91 -15.68 11.06 -3.58
CA GLU A 91 -15.48 11.45 -3.07
C GLU A 91 -15.36 11.58 -2.18
N GLU A 92 -15.62 11.54 -1.83
CA GLU A 92 -15.66 11.58 -1.12
C GLU A 92 -15.33 11.89 -0.36
N LYS A 93 -15.50 12.29 -0.13
CA LYS A 93 -15.41 12.62 0.46
C LYS A 93 -15.12 12.54 1.33
N GLU A 94 -15.25 12.66 1.80
CA GLU A 94 -15.23 12.62 2.56
C GLU A 94 -14.96 12.28 3.37
N ALA A 95 -14.86 12.42 3.67
CA ALA A 95 -14.71 12.34 4.45
C ALA A 95 -14.83 11.46 5.22
N VAL A 96 -14.52 10.99 5.59
CA VAL A 96 -14.66 10.12 6.24
C VAL A 96 -14.10 9.92 7.22
N PRO A 97 -14.13 9.78 7.88
CA PRO A 97 -13.69 9.77 8.93
C PRO A 97 -13.26 8.78 9.50
N ALA A 98 -12.86 8.48 9.81
CA ALA A 98 -12.58 7.57 10.40
C ALA A 98 -11.95 7.01 10.98
#